data_f47b43d4c3d11707c51da37222408119
#
_entry.id   f47b43d4c3d11707c51da37222408119
#
_cell.length_a   1.000
_cell.length_b   1.000
_cell.length_c   1.000
_cell.angle_alpha   90.00
_cell.angle_beta   90.00
_cell.angle_gamma   90.00
#
_symmetry.space_group_name_H-M   'P 1'
#
loop_
_entity.id
_entity.type
_entity.pdbx_description
1 polymer ?
#
loop_
_entity_poly.entity_id
_entity_poly.type
_entity_poly.pdbx_seq_one_letter_code
_entity_poly.pdbx_strand_id
1 'polypeptide(L)'
;MRLSAVAALIAIYLASPRARAAEDAPAPPATAAVPGLTKLSYDWTVDGVVTGALAASTLTLMLLDNQLAPLQCRWCVPGTIDGNLSKSVRWSNPQTANTLSNLVQFAVPVGVMGFGLIQAYRFDDPAAGWSDVLLITQATSLAMLANVIVKYSVGRARPYVWQGTPDLYPFPADANLSFFSGHVTFVFAVVVSGSTLFFMQDMPGAPWVLGIGLAAASFTAYLRMAANKHYLSDVLVSAGVGSLVGWAVPYLFHRPGRHGAPQAGDLTPAPGGIAIAW
;
A
#
# COMPACT_ATOMS: atom_id res chain seq x y z
N MET A 1 34.97 1.86 17.01
CA MET A 1 35.45 0.54 16.54
C MET A 1 34.31 -0.24 15.90
N ARG A 2 34.53 -0.74 14.69
CA ARG A 2 33.75 -1.70 13.88
C ARG A 2 32.81 -1.11 12.81
N LEU A 3 33.43 -0.40 11.86
CA LEU A 3 32.88 -0.22 10.49
C LEU A 3 33.59 -1.14 9.46
N SER A 4 34.43 -2.08 9.92
CA SER A 4 35.35 -2.84 9.06
C SER A 4 34.79 -4.18 8.54
N ALA A 5 33.64 -4.64 9.03
CA ALA A 5 33.12 -5.96 8.66
C ALA A 5 32.21 -5.97 7.39
N VAL A 6 31.60 -4.84 7.05
CA VAL A 6 30.72 -4.75 5.88
C VAL A 6 31.51 -4.52 4.59
N ALA A 7 32.65 -3.84 4.67
CA ALA A 7 33.53 -3.63 3.53
C ALA A 7 34.27 -4.91 3.07
N ALA A 8 34.50 -5.86 3.95
CA ALA A 8 35.18 -7.12 3.64
C ALA A 8 34.31 -8.11 2.84
N LEU A 9 32.98 -8.07 3.01
CA LEU A 9 32.06 -8.98 2.27
C LEU A 9 31.82 -8.54 0.83
N ILE A 10 31.99 -7.24 0.51
CA ILE A 10 31.85 -6.73 -0.86
C ILE A 10 33.12 -7.00 -1.68
N ALA A 11 34.29 -7.06 -1.06
CA ALA A 11 35.56 -7.30 -1.73
C ALA A 11 35.76 -8.77 -2.18
N ILE A 12 35.12 -9.73 -1.51
CA ILE A 12 35.22 -11.17 -1.84
C ILE A 12 34.41 -11.52 -3.10
N TYR A 13 33.41 -10.72 -3.45
CA TYR A 13 32.56 -10.97 -4.63
C TYR A 13 33.16 -10.45 -5.95
N LEU A 14 34.23 -9.66 -5.92
CA LEU A 14 34.88 -9.04 -7.09
C LEU A 14 36.16 -9.70 -7.52
N ALA A 15 36.65 -10.72 -6.83
CA ALA A 15 37.92 -11.38 -7.13
C ALA A 15 37.74 -12.86 -7.52
N SER A 16 37.09 -13.11 -8.65
CA SER A 16 37.14 -14.45 -9.28
C SER A 16 38.08 -14.39 -10.50
N PRO A 17 39.10 -15.25 -10.61
CA PRO A 17 40.01 -15.27 -11.76
C PRO A 17 39.26 -15.76 -13.00
N ARG A 18 39.24 -14.93 -14.05
CA ARG A 18 38.81 -15.35 -15.38
C ARG A 18 39.81 -16.37 -15.93
N ALA A 19 39.47 -17.64 -15.92
CA ALA A 19 40.16 -18.67 -16.67
C ALA A 19 39.92 -18.48 -18.18
N ARG A 20 40.95 -18.25 -18.94
CA ARG A 20 41.00 -18.36 -20.40
C ARG A 20 41.05 -19.86 -20.73
N ALA A 21 39.98 -20.41 -21.25
CA ALA A 21 39.98 -21.62 -22.10
C ALA A 21 38.58 -21.77 -22.72
N ALA A 22 38.46 -21.69 -24.01
CA ALA A 22 37.99 -22.69 -24.92
C ALA A 22 37.37 -22.04 -26.15
N GLU A 23 38.14 -21.95 -27.17
CA GLU A 23 37.70 -22.03 -28.57
C GLU A 23 37.21 -23.46 -28.80
N ASP A 24 36.00 -23.67 -29.37
CA ASP A 24 35.29 -24.94 -29.67
C ASP A 24 34.22 -25.43 -28.65
N ALA A 25 33.54 -24.58 -27.94
CA ALA A 25 32.27 -24.96 -27.33
C ALA A 25 31.11 -24.71 -28.33
N PRO A 26 30.18 -25.65 -28.54
CA PRO A 26 28.95 -25.38 -29.30
C PRO A 26 28.23 -24.21 -28.67
N ALA A 27 27.72 -23.29 -29.52
CA ALA A 27 27.02 -22.10 -29.08
C ALA A 27 26.00 -22.52 -28.00
N PRO A 28 26.00 -21.83 -26.83
CA PRO A 28 25.02 -22.15 -25.78
C PRO A 28 23.63 -22.07 -26.41
N PRO A 29 22.73 -23.00 -26.04
CA PRO A 29 21.35 -22.94 -26.52
C PRO A 29 20.85 -21.53 -26.25
N ALA A 30 20.20 -20.93 -27.28
CA ALA A 30 19.67 -19.58 -27.16
C ALA A 30 18.93 -19.50 -25.82
N THR A 31 19.46 -18.72 -24.90
CA THR A 31 18.84 -18.48 -23.59
C THR A 31 17.42 -18.05 -23.90
N ALA A 32 16.45 -18.87 -23.53
CA ALA A 32 15.04 -18.50 -23.67
C ALA A 32 14.90 -17.12 -23.04
N ALA A 33 14.48 -16.13 -23.83
CA ALA A 33 14.29 -14.78 -23.34
C ALA A 33 13.44 -14.86 -22.08
N VAL A 34 13.92 -14.33 -20.96
CA VAL A 34 13.14 -14.28 -19.73
C VAL A 34 11.86 -13.51 -20.11
N PRO A 35 10.67 -14.13 -19.93
CA PRO A 35 9.44 -13.42 -20.23
C PRO A 35 9.42 -12.10 -19.48
N GLY A 36 9.20 -10.97 -20.18
CA GLY A 36 9.06 -9.66 -19.57
C GLY A 36 7.83 -9.60 -18.66
N LEU A 37 7.73 -8.56 -17.85
CA LEU A 37 6.54 -8.35 -17.02
C LEU A 37 5.29 -8.16 -17.89
N THR A 38 4.16 -8.74 -17.45
CA THR A 38 2.86 -8.53 -18.09
C THR A 38 2.46 -7.05 -17.94
N LYS A 39 2.19 -6.36 -19.05
CA LYS A 39 1.90 -4.93 -19.06
C LYS A 39 0.50 -4.64 -18.55
N LEU A 40 0.42 -3.75 -17.58
CA LEU A 40 -0.83 -3.20 -17.05
C LEU A 40 -1.42 -2.15 -17.98
N SER A 41 -2.71 -1.91 -17.85
CA SER A 41 -3.42 -0.82 -18.53
C SER A 41 -3.41 0.42 -17.64
N TYR A 42 -2.72 1.48 -18.04
CA TYR A 42 -2.69 2.77 -17.33
C TYR A 42 -2.38 3.93 -18.29
N ASP A 43 -2.73 5.14 -17.89
CA ASP A 43 -2.37 6.38 -18.58
C ASP A 43 -1.74 7.34 -17.56
N TRP A 44 -0.49 7.76 -17.82
CA TRP A 44 0.26 8.61 -16.90
C TRP A 44 -0.45 9.92 -16.57
N THR A 45 -1.15 10.52 -17.54
CA THR A 45 -1.84 11.80 -17.35
C THR A 45 -3.13 11.60 -16.57
N VAL A 46 -3.98 10.67 -17.01
CA VAL A 46 -5.28 10.42 -16.37
C VAL A 46 -5.07 9.90 -14.94
N ASP A 47 -4.27 8.84 -14.78
CA ASP A 47 -4.03 8.23 -13.46
C ASP A 47 -3.24 9.16 -12.54
N GLY A 48 -2.33 9.97 -13.10
CA GLY A 48 -1.62 11.00 -12.35
C GLY A 48 -2.55 12.09 -11.81
N VAL A 49 -3.46 12.60 -12.65
CA VAL A 49 -4.46 13.61 -12.26
C VAL A 49 -5.42 13.03 -11.21
N VAL A 50 -5.93 11.82 -11.43
CA VAL A 50 -6.84 11.15 -10.49
C VAL A 50 -6.15 10.93 -9.13
N THR A 51 -4.94 10.38 -9.16
CA THR A 51 -4.15 10.15 -7.93
C THR A 51 -3.87 11.45 -7.20
N GLY A 52 -3.43 12.48 -7.92
CA GLY A 52 -3.17 13.81 -7.36
C GLY A 52 -4.42 14.44 -6.73
N ALA A 53 -5.56 14.34 -7.39
CA ALA A 53 -6.83 14.86 -6.88
C ALA A 53 -7.29 14.13 -5.62
N LEU A 54 -7.19 12.78 -5.59
CA LEU A 54 -7.54 11.97 -4.42
C LEU A 54 -6.61 12.26 -3.23
N ALA A 55 -5.31 12.33 -3.48
CA ALA A 55 -4.32 12.61 -2.45
C ALA A 55 -4.49 14.03 -1.90
N ALA A 56 -4.65 15.03 -2.77
CA ALA A 56 -4.86 16.43 -2.37
C ALA A 56 -6.16 16.59 -1.57
N SER A 57 -7.26 15.96 -2.00
CA SER A 57 -8.52 15.98 -1.26
C SER A 57 -8.38 15.37 0.13
N THR A 58 -7.73 14.20 0.22
CA THR A 58 -7.47 13.52 1.50
C THR A 58 -6.63 14.40 2.42
N LEU A 59 -5.53 14.95 1.91
CA LEU A 59 -4.64 15.81 2.67
C LEU A 59 -5.36 17.08 3.14
N THR A 60 -6.13 17.74 2.27
CA THR A 60 -6.91 18.93 2.61
C THR A 60 -7.88 18.64 3.74
N LEU A 61 -8.65 17.55 3.68
CA LEU A 61 -9.56 17.17 4.76
C LEU A 61 -8.80 16.88 6.06
N MET A 62 -7.65 16.20 6.02
CA MET A 62 -6.83 15.94 7.20
C MET A 62 -6.24 17.22 7.81
N LEU A 63 -5.84 18.20 7.01
CA LEU A 63 -5.36 19.49 7.49
C LEU A 63 -6.48 20.33 8.12
N LEU A 64 -7.73 20.07 7.78
CA LEU A 64 -8.90 20.71 8.34
C LEU A 64 -9.51 19.94 9.55
N ASP A 65 -8.79 18.98 10.13
CA ASP A 65 -9.25 18.19 11.29
C ASP A 65 -9.81 19.06 12.41
N ASN A 66 -9.14 20.15 12.76
CA ASN A 66 -9.57 21.05 13.84
C ASN A 66 -10.90 21.77 13.57
N GLN A 67 -11.27 21.91 12.28
CA GLN A 67 -12.51 22.55 11.85
C GLN A 67 -13.64 21.57 11.60
N LEU A 68 -13.30 20.38 11.10
CA LEU A 68 -14.27 19.40 10.61
C LEU A 68 -14.57 18.27 11.60
N ALA A 69 -13.64 17.98 12.53
CA ALA A 69 -13.83 16.92 13.49
C ALA A 69 -15.01 17.23 14.43
N PRO A 70 -15.88 16.27 14.69
CA PRO A 70 -17.00 16.45 15.63
C PRO A 70 -16.48 16.78 17.04
N LEU A 71 -16.86 17.95 17.58
CA LEU A 71 -16.49 18.35 18.94
C LEU A 71 -17.09 17.42 20.00
N GLN A 72 -18.24 16.82 19.71
CA GLN A 72 -18.91 15.85 20.57
C GLN A 72 -19.05 14.54 19.83
N CYS A 73 -18.93 13.41 20.55
CA CYS A 73 -19.16 12.12 19.97
C CYS A 73 -20.61 11.93 19.57
N ARG A 74 -20.83 11.33 18.40
CA ARG A 74 -22.15 10.84 17.95
C ARG A 74 -22.35 9.36 18.31
N TRP A 75 -21.25 8.63 18.38
CA TRP A 75 -21.19 7.24 18.85
C TRP A 75 -20.25 7.18 20.05
N CYS A 76 -20.80 7.40 21.25
CA CYS A 76 -20.02 7.61 22.47
C CYS A 76 -19.72 6.30 23.24
N VAL A 77 -20.62 5.31 23.16
CA VAL A 77 -20.50 4.07 23.92
C VAL A 77 -20.20 2.89 22.98
N PRO A 78 -19.10 2.16 23.18
CA PRO A 78 -18.79 0.98 22.38
C PRO A 78 -19.74 -0.18 22.73
N GLY A 79 -19.88 -1.13 21.81
CA GLY A 79 -20.50 -2.42 22.12
C GLY A 79 -19.67 -3.21 23.16
N THR A 80 -20.30 -4.20 23.80
CA THR A 80 -19.67 -4.97 24.87
C THR A 80 -18.35 -5.61 24.48
N ILE A 81 -18.28 -6.20 23.28
CA ILE A 81 -17.05 -6.84 22.78
C ILE A 81 -15.93 -5.80 22.61
N ASP A 82 -16.21 -4.69 21.94
CA ASP A 82 -15.26 -3.61 21.73
C ASP A 82 -14.75 -3.02 23.06
N GLY A 83 -15.68 -2.76 23.98
CA GLY A 83 -15.35 -2.20 25.27
C GLY A 83 -14.47 -3.11 26.11
N ASN A 84 -14.80 -4.40 26.18
CA ASN A 84 -14.05 -5.39 26.97
C ASN A 84 -12.66 -5.62 26.34
N LEU A 85 -12.60 -5.83 25.03
CA LEU A 85 -11.35 -6.09 24.33
C LEU A 85 -10.41 -4.88 24.39
N SER A 86 -10.92 -3.65 24.26
CA SER A 86 -10.09 -2.45 24.35
C SER A 86 -9.37 -2.31 25.70
N LYS A 87 -9.98 -2.80 26.78
CA LYS A 87 -9.37 -2.82 28.12
C LYS A 87 -8.31 -3.92 28.24
N SER A 88 -8.58 -5.11 27.70
CA SER A 88 -7.70 -6.28 27.86
C SER A 88 -6.45 -6.24 27.00
N VAL A 89 -6.51 -5.65 25.78
CA VAL A 89 -5.38 -5.59 24.85
C VAL A 89 -4.51 -4.36 25.02
N ARG A 90 -4.97 -3.36 25.79
CA ARG A 90 -4.24 -2.11 26.02
C ARG A 90 -2.90 -2.43 26.71
N TRP A 91 -1.82 -1.89 26.17
CA TRP A 91 -0.51 -1.99 26.81
C TRP A 91 -0.41 -1.06 28.03
N SER A 92 0.48 -1.40 28.94
CA SER A 92 0.82 -0.54 30.10
C SER A 92 1.36 0.83 29.64
N ASN A 93 2.09 0.86 28.51
CA ASN A 93 2.52 2.08 27.82
C ASN A 93 1.90 2.13 26.41
N PRO A 94 0.72 2.72 26.24
CA PRO A 94 0.05 2.78 24.95
C PRO A 94 0.79 3.63 23.89
N GLN A 95 1.60 4.62 24.31
CA GLN A 95 2.39 5.44 23.41
C GLN A 95 3.45 4.61 22.67
N THR A 96 4.03 3.60 23.32
CA THR A 96 4.96 2.67 22.66
C THR A 96 4.26 1.92 21.51
N ALA A 97 3.06 1.39 21.73
CA ALA A 97 2.29 0.74 20.69
C ALA A 97 1.92 1.72 19.56
N ASN A 98 1.58 2.97 19.91
CA ASN A 98 1.31 4.02 18.92
C ASN A 98 2.54 4.31 18.06
N THR A 99 3.71 4.49 18.66
CA THR A 99 4.98 4.74 17.94
C THR A 99 5.34 3.57 17.01
N LEU A 100 5.22 2.32 17.51
CA LEU A 100 5.45 1.13 16.68
C LEU A 100 4.47 1.05 15.51
N SER A 101 3.19 1.37 15.72
CA SER A 101 2.21 1.38 14.62
C SER A 101 2.53 2.43 13.55
N ASN A 102 3.05 3.59 13.95
CA ASN A 102 3.51 4.62 13.02
C ASN A 102 4.73 4.13 12.21
N LEU A 103 5.69 3.47 12.89
CA LEU A 103 6.86 2.92 12.20
C LEU A 103 6.47 1.88 11.15
N VAL A 104 5.58 0.93 11.49
CA VAL A 104 5.10 -0.09 10.55
C VAL A 104 4.34 0.56 9.39
N GLN A 105 3.52 1.58 9.67
CA GLN A 105 2.78 2.32 8.63
C GLN A 105 3.71 2.95 7.57
N PHE A 106 4.89 3.42 7.95
CA PHE A 106 5.87 3.96 7.00
C PHE A 106 6.75 2.87 6.37
N ALA A 107 7.10 1.83 7.10
CA ALA A 107 7.95 0.76 6.60
C ALA A 107 7.27 -0.10 5.52
N VAL A 108 5.96 -0.36 5.66
CA VAL A 108 5.22 -1.22 4.72
C VAL A 108 5.17 -0.65 3.30
N PRO A 109 4.78 0.61 3.04
CA PRO A 109 4.81 1.15 1.67
C PRO A 109 6.22 1.17 1.09
N VAL A 110 7.25 1.48 1.88
CA VAL A 110 8.64 1.41 1.43
C VAL A 110 9.00 -0.02 0.99
N GLY A 111 8.60 -1.03 1.75
CA GLY A 111 8.84 -2.43 1.42
C GLY A 111 8.08 -2.88 0.17
N VAL A 112 6.78 -2.58 0.07
CA VAL A 112 5.92 -3.00 -1.05
C VAL A 112 6.32 -2.29 -2.34
N MET A 113 6.41 -0.96 -2.33
CA MET A 113 6.78 -0.18 -3.52
C MET A 113 8.24 -0.46 -3.91
N GLY A 114 9.13 -0.59 -2.92
CA GLY A 114 10.54 -0.94 -3.15
C GLY A 114 10.68 -2.31 -3.80
N PHE A 115 9.88 -3.30 -3.41
CA PHE A 115 9.85 -4.60 -4.08
C PHE A 115 9.45 -4.46 -5.55
N GLY A 116 8.36 -3.74 -5.86
CA GLY A 116 7.90 -3.51 -7.23
C GLY A 116 8.98 -2.84 -8.09
N LEU A 117 9.61 -1.78 -7.58
CA LEU A 117 10.70 -1.09 -8.26
C LEU A 117 11.88 -2.02 -8.52
N ILE A 118 12.35 -2.78 -7.50
CA ILE A 118 13.46 -3.70 -7.65
C ILE A 118 13.17 -4.76 -8.72
N GLN A 119 11.97 -5.35 -8.71
CA GLN A 119 11.58 -6.34 -9.71
C GLN A 119 11.51 -5.73 -11.11
N ALA A 120 10.89 -4.56 -11.27
CA ALA A 120 10.81 -3.86 -12.55
C ALA A 120 12.20 -3.57 -13.15
N TYR A 121 13.16 -3.11 -12.34
CA TYR A 121 14.55 -2.94 -12.78
C TYR A 121 15.22 -4.27 -13.15
N ARG A 122 14.91 -5.36 -12.46
CA ARG A 122 15.47 -6.71 -12.78
C ARG A 122 14.91 -7.28 -14.08
N PHE A 123 13.72 -6.87 -14.48
CA PHE A 123 13.10 -7.23 -15.76
C PHE A 123 13.33 -6.20 -16.87
N ASP A 124 14.20 -5.22 -16.63
CA ASP A 124 14.55 -4.16 -17.57
C ASP A 124 13.36 -3.29 -18.02
N ASP A 125 12.34 -3.16 -17.13
CA ASP A 125 11.14 -2.35 -17.33
C ASP A 125 10.90 -1.37 -16.16
N PRO A 126 11.72 -0.31 -16.01
CA PRO A 126 11.56 0.67 -14.92
C PRO A 126 10.20 1.38 -14.95
N ALA A 127 9.58 1.51 -16.12
CA ALA A 127 8.28 2.16 -16.27
C ALA A 127 7.19 1.37 -15.54
N ALA A 128 7.23 0.03 -15.55
CA ALA A 128 6.32 -0.82 -14.78
C ALA A 128 6.43 -0.54 -13.27
N GLY A 129 7.65 -0.41 -12.74
CA GLY A 129 7.83 -0.11 -11.31
C GLY A 129 7.26 1.25 -10.89
N TRP A 130 7.44 2.29 -11.71
CA TRP A 130 6.86 3.60 -11.42
C TRP A 130 5.35 3.65 -11.61
N SER A 131 4.81 2.89 -12.58
CA SER A 131 3.35 2.73 -12.69
C SER A 131 2.77 2.02 -11.46
N ASP A 132 3.45 1.01 -10.91
CA ASP A 132 3.02 0.37 -9.67
C ASP A 132 2.97 1.36 -8.51
N VAL A 133 3.99 2.21 -8.34
CA VAL A 133 3.98 3.27 -7.31
C VAL A 133 2.79 4.20 -7.49
N LEU A 134 2.50 4.62 -8.72
CA LEU A 134 1.36 5.48 -9.02
C LEU A 134 0.02 4.80 -8.66
N LEU A 135 -0.19 3.57 -9.11
CA LEU A 135 -1.45 2.85 -8.94
C LEU A 135 -1.68 2.39 -7.48
N ILE A 136 -0.63 2.01 -6.75
CA ILE A 136 -0.71 1.77 -5.30
C ILE A 136 -1.12 3.05 -4.58
N THR A 137 -0.52 4.18 -4.94
CA THR A 137 -0.84 5.48 -4.36
C THR A 137 -2.29 5.89 -4.66
N GLN A 138 -2.77 5.63 -5.88
CA GLN A 138 -4.15 5.90 -6.29
C GLN A 138 -5.16 5.11 -5.43
N ALA A 139 -4.99 3.78 -5.34
CA ALA A 139 -5.86 2.93 -4.54
C ALA A 139 -5.84 3.32 -3.06
N THR A 140 -4.65 3.57 -2.53
CA THR A 140 -4.48 3.97 -1.13
C THR A 140 -5.12 5.33 -0.84
N SER A 141 -4.94 6.30 -1.73
CA SER A 141 -5.55 7.65 -1.59
C SER A 141 -7.08 7.59 -1.61
N LEU A 142 -7.66 6.75 -2.47
CA LEU A 142 -9.12 6.53 -2.48
C LEU A 142 -9.61 5.92 -1.17
N ALA A 143 -8.93 4.89 -0.67
CA ALA A 143 -9.28 4.25 0.60
C ALA A 143 -9.18 5.23 1.78
N MET A 144 -8.15 6.09 1.77
CA MET A 144 -7.93 7.11 2.80
C MET A 144 -8.95 8.25 2.71
N LEU A 145 -9.33 8.67 1.50
CA LEU A 145 -10.40 9.66 1.32
C LEU A 145 -11.73 9.15 1.93
N ALA A 146 -12.09 7.92 1.61
CA ALA A 146 -13.27 7.28 2.21
C ALA A 146 -13.15 7.19 3.74
N ASN A 147 -11.97 6.85 4.27
CA ASN A 147 -11.71 6.81 5.70
C ASN A 147 -11.98 8.15 6.40
N VAL A 148 -11.42 9.24 5.86
CA VAL A 148 -11.55 10.57 6.46
C VAL A 148 -13.01 11.05 6.43
N ILE A 149 -13.71 10.89 5.31
CA ILE A 149 -15.13 11.24 5.18
C ILE A 149 -15.97 10.49 6.22
N VAL A 150 -15.76 9.17 6.36
CA VAL A 150 -16.51 8.36 7.32
C VAL A 150 -16.19 8.76 8.76
N LYS A 151 -14.93 9.05 9.10
CA LYS A 151 -14.55 9.51 10.43
C LYS A 151 -15.33 10.76 10.87
N TYR A 152 -15.37 11.77 10.01
CA TYR A 152 -16.10 13.01 10.32
C TYR A 152 -17.62 12.79 10.38
N SER A 153 -18.14 11.87 9.58
CA SER A 153 -19.58 11.56 9.56
C SER A 153 -20.02 10.76 10.78
N VAL A 154 -19.22 9.77 11.20
CA VAL A 154 -19.57 8.86 12.30
C VAL A 154 -19.31 9.48 13.67
N GLY A 155 -18.24 10.19 13.86
CA GLY A 155 -17.91 10.85 15.13
C GLY A 155 -17.83 9.90 16.32
N ARG A 156 -17.13 8.76 16.19
CA ARG A 156 -17.01 7.75 17.25
C ARG A 156 -15.92 8.12 18.24
N ALA A 157 -16.28 8.14 19.54
CA ALA A 157 -15.31 8.32 20.62
C ALA A 157 -14.25 7.22 20.62
N ARG A 158 -12.98 7.60 20.78
CA ARG A 158 -11.87 6.62 20.90
C ARG A 158 -11.89 5.89 22.23
N PRO A 159 -11.29 4.68 22.31
CA PRO A 159 -11.22 3.92 23.56
C PRO A 159 -10.64 4.71 24.73
N TYR A 160 -9.56 5.49 24.52
CA TYR A 160 -8.95 6.28 25.58
C TYR A 160 -9.88 7.39 26.12
N VAL A 161 -10.75 7.96 25.29
CA VAL A 161 -11.75 8.94 25.69
C VAL A 161 -12.84 8.26 26.51
N TRP A 162 -13.40 7.16 26.00
CA TRP A 162 -14.44 6.38 26.69
C TRP A 162 -13.97 5.83 28.04
N GLN A 163 -12.67 5.48 28.16
CA GLN A 163 -12.07 4.98 29.41
C GLN A 163 -11.68 6.11 30.40
N GLY A 164 -11.99 7.37 30.09
CA GLY A 164 -11.71 8.50 30.97
C GLY A 164 -10.22 8.88 31.07
N THR A 165 -9.46 8.61 30.02
CA THR A 165 -8.04 8.97 29.92
C THR A 165 -7.76 9.88 28.71
N PRO A 166 -8.48 11.05 28.58
CA PRO A 166 -8.36 11.92 27.39
C PRO A 166 -6.95 12.52 27.23
N ASP A 167 -6.25 12.76 28.34
CA ASP A 167 -4.90 13.34 28.35
C ASP A 167 -3.81 12.40 27.82
N LEU A 168 -4.15 11.14 27.56
CA LEU A 168 -3.23 10.19 26.96
C LEU A 168 -2.70 10.65 25.60
N TYR A 169 -3.53 11.40 24.84
CA TYR A 169 -3.18 11.95 23.55
C TYR A 169 -3.63 13.42 23.43
N PRO A 170 -2.68 14.38 23.30
CA PRO A 170 -2.95 15.82 23.41
C PRO A 170 -3.54 16.43 22.11
N PHE A 171 -4.37 15.70 21.37
CA PHE A 171 -5.02 16.18 20.14
C PHE A 171 -6.53 16.08 20.26
N PRO A 172 -7.24 17.12 20.76
CA PRO A 172 -8.69 17.08 20.98
C PRO A 172 -9.50 16.74 19.72
N ALA A 173 -9.07 17.23 18.55
CA ALA A 173 -9.73 16.94 17.27
C ALA A 173 -9.78 15.43 16.97
N ASP A 174 -8.78 14.65 17.43
CA ASP A 174 -8.69 13.20 17.21
C ASP A 174 -9.61 12.38 18.13
N ALA A 175 -10.13 12.99 19.21
CA ALA A 175 -10.89 12.30 20.26
C ALA A 175 -12.10 11.51 19.77
N ASN A 176 -12.80 12.03 18.77
CA ASN A 176 -14.03 11.44 18.21
C ASN A 176 -13.84 10.84 16.81
N LEU A 177 -12.61 10.58 16.39
CA LEU A 177 -12.27 10.04 15.07
C LEU A 177 -11.82 8.57 15.13
N SER A 178 -12.54 7.72 15.92
CA SER A 178 -12.19 6.31 16.07
C SER A 178 -12.54 5.48 14.84
N PHE A 179 -13.75 5.63 14.30
CA PHE A 179 -14.27 4.74 13.27
C PHE A 179 -14.08 5.31 11.85
N PHE A 180 -13.41 4.61 11.00
CA PHE A 180 -12.61 3.41 11.17
C PHE A 180 -11.11 3.78 11.13
N SER A 181 -10.20 2.82 11.45
CA SER A 181 -8.77 3.12 11.64
C SER A 181 -8.04 3.50 10.34
N GLY A 182 -7.49 4.72 10.28
CA GLY A 182 -6.72 5.17 9.10
C GLY A 182 -5.42 4.38 8.89
N HIS A 183 -4.65 4.10 9.96
CA HIS A 183 -3.42 3.31 9.87
C HIS A 183 -3.66 1.92 9.25
N VAL A 184 -4.71 1.24 9.73
CA VAL A 184 -5.05 -0.11 9.26
C VAL A 184 -5.54 -0.06 7.82
N THR A 185 -6.44 0.88 7.48
CA THR A 185 -6.90 1.08 6.10
C THR A 185 -5.74 1.34 5.14
N PHE A 186 -4.82 2.22 5.53
CA PHE A 186 -3.65 2.58 4.74
C PHE A 186 -2.78 1.35 4.44
N VAL A 187 -2.39 0.62 5.51
CA VAL A 187 -1.46 -0.52 5.35
C VAL A 187 -2.11 -1.66 4.55
N PHE A 188 -3.38 -1.99 4.82
CA PHE A 188 -4.10 -3.00 4.03
C PHE A 188 -4.26 -2.57 2.57
N ALA A 189 -4.58 -1.31 2.29
CA ALA A 189 -4.71 -0.81 0.92
C ALA A 189 -3.38 -0.92 0.16
N VAL A 190 -2.26 -0.50 0.77
CA VAL A 190 -0.92 -0.62 0.15
C VAL A 190 -0.55 -2.07 -0.13
N VAL A 191 -0.71 -2.95 0.86
CA VAL A 191 -0.35 -4.36 0.72
C VAL A 191 -1.17 -5.05 -0.36
N VAL A 192 -2.49 -4.88 -0.32
CA VAL A 192 -3.38 -5.58 -1.24
C VAL A 192 -3.28 -4.99 -2.65
N SER A 193 -3.18 -3.66 -2.80
CA SER A 193 -3.01 -3.06 -4.13
C SER A 193 -1.67 -3.45 -4.77
N GLY A 194 -0.57 -3.35 -4.04
CA GLY A 194 0.73 -3.76 -4.54
C GLY A 194 0.75 -5.24 -4.91
N SER A 195 0.27 -6.12 -4.01
CA SER A 195 0.21 -7.55 -4.31
C SER A 195 -0.67 -7.87 -5.51
N THR A 196 -1.83 -7.19 -5.67
CA THR A 196 -2.72 -7.37 -6.83
C THR A 196 -2.01 -7.01 -8.13
N LEU A 197 -1.30 -5.87 -8.17
CA LEU A 197 -0.50 -5.46 -9.33
C LEU A 197 0.59 -6.48 -9.63
N PHE A 198 1.33 -6.93 -8.62
CA PHE A 198 2.43 -7.90 -8.80
C PHE A 198 1.94 -9.26 -9.28
N PHE A 199 0.77 -9.73 -8.82
CA PHE A 199 0.14 -10.93 -9.37
C PHE A 199 -0.29 -10.76 -10.82
N MET A 200 -0.86 -9.61 -11.18
CA MET A 200 -1.27 -9.31 -12.56
C MET A 200 -0.08 -9.17 -13.53
N GLN A 201 1.09 -8.83 -13.01
CA GLN A 201 2.34 -8.71 -13.78
C GLN A 201 3.18 -9.99 -13.78
N ASP A 202 2.69 -11.07 -13.16
CA ASP A 202 3.41 -12.33 -12.98
C ASP A 202 4.77 -12.17 -12.28
N MET A 203 4.88 -11.19 -11.37
CA MET A 203 6.12 -10.92 -10.64
C MET A 203 6.49 -12.06 -9.68
N PRO A 204 7.70 -12.63 -9.80
CA PRO A 204 8.18 -13.59 -8.81
C PRO A 204 8.22 -12.99 -7.42
N GLY A 205 7.69 -13.70 -6.43
CA GLY A 205 7.67 -13.22 -5.03
C GLY A 205 6.40 -12.47 -4.62
N ALA A 206 5.45 -12.19 -5.53
CA ALA A 206 4.15 -11.60 -5.18
C ALA A 206 3.43 -12.29 -4.00
N PRO A 207 3.39 -13.64 -3.89
CA PRO A 207 2.80 -14.33 -2.74
C PRO A 207 3.47 -13.98 -1.41
N TRP A 208 4.78 -13.78 -1.41
CA TRP A 208 5.53 -13.41 -0.21
C TRP A 208 5.22 -11.97 0.22
N VAL A 209 5.10 -11.05 -0.75
CA VAL A 209 4.70 -9.66 -0.45
C VAL A 209 3.31 -9.66 0.18
N LEU A 210 2.36 -10.43 -0.36
CA LEU A 210 1.02 -10.55 0.22
C LEU A 210 1.07 -11.14 1.63
N GLY A 211 1.74 -12.28 1.83
CA GLY A 211 1.78 -12.97 3.12
C GLY A 211 2.44 -12.14 4.22
N ILE A 212 3.65 -11.63 3.96
CA ILE A 212 4.40 -10.79 4.92
C ILE A 212 3.66 -9.46 5.14
N GLY A 213 3.14 -8.88 4.05
CA GLY A 213 2.39 -7.63 4.11
C GLY A 213 1.12 -7.75 4.95
N LEU A 214 0.32 -8.81 4.77
CA LEU A 214 -0.88 -9.06 5.58
C LEU A 214 -0.54 -9.31 7.06
N ALA A 215 0.57 -9.98 7.35
CA ALA A 215 1.05 -10.14 8.73
C ALA A 215 1.39 -8.77 9.35
N ALA A 216 2.11 -7.90 8.63
CA ALA A 216 2.45 -6.56 9.08
C ALA A 216 1.20 -5.67 9.25
N ALA A 217 0.23 -5.77 8.32
CA ALA A 217 -1.05 -5.05 8.39
C ALA A 217 -1.88 -5.50 9.61
N SER A 218 -1.94 -6.82 9.87
CA SER A 218 -2.62 -7.38 11.04
C SER A 218 -1.92 -6.96 12.35
N PHE A 219 -0.59 -6.92 12.35
CA PHE A 219 0.18 -6.40 13.48
C PHE A 219 -0.09 -4.93 13.72
N THR A 220 -0.21 -4.12 12.65
CA THR A 220 -0.65 -2.72 12.77
C THR A 220 -2.03 -2.62 13.42
N ALA A 221 -2.99 -3.46 13.02
CA ALA A 221 -4.32 -3.49 13.62
C ALA A 221 -4.27 -3.79 15.13
N TYR A 222 -3.48 -4.79 15.53
CA TYR A 222 -3.22 -5.11 16.93
C TYR A 222 -2.61 -3.92 17.69
N LEU A 223 -1.57 -3.30 17.14
CA LEU A 223 -0.91 -2.14 17.76
C LEU A 223 -1.86 -0.94 17.93
N ARG A 224 -2.79 -0.72 17.01
CA ARG A 224 -3.79 0.36 17.15
C ARG A 224 -4.76 0.11 18.29
N MET A 225 -5.13 -1.16 18.55
CA MET A 225 -5.92 -1.53 19.74
C MET A 225 -5.07 -1.42 21.00
N ALA A 226 -3.83 -1.95 21.00
CA ALA A 226 -2.88 -1.86 22.12
C ALA A 226 -2.55 -0.41 22.49
N ALA A 227 -2.53 0.49 21.53
CA ALA A 227 -2.37 1.94 21.71
C ALA A 227 -3.63 2.62 22.29
N ASN A 228 -4.72 1.88 22.53
CA ASN A 228 -6.00 2.42 23.00
C ASN A 228 -6.61 3.47 22.04
N LYS A 229 -6.25 3.42 20.75
CA LYS A 229 -6.70 4.36 19.69
C LYS A 229 -7.94 3.88 18.95
N HIS A 230 -8.12 2.56 18.81
CA HIS A 230 -9.19 1.96 18.01
C HIS A 230 -9.76 0.72 18.69
N TYR A 231 -11.03 0.46 18.43
CA TYR A 231 -11.71 -0.77 18.82
C TYR A 231 -11.49 -1.90 17.82
N LEU A 232 -11.86 -3.13 18.18
CA LEU A 232 -11.82 -4.28 17.27
C LEU A 232 -12.64 -4.03 16.00
N SER A 233 -13.87 -3.53 16.15
CA SER A 233 -14.73 -3.24 15.00
C SER A 233 -14.14 -2.17 14.08
N ASP A 234 -13.43 -1.16 14.60
CA ASP A 234 -12.76 -0.15 13.79
C ASP A 234 -11.68 -0.77 12.90
N VAL A 235 -10.86 -1.66 13.46
CA VAL A 235 -9.75 -2.27 12.72
C VAL A 235 -10.22 -3.35 11.74
N LEU A 236 -11.28 -4.09 12.05
CA LEU A 236 -11.86 -5.08 11.13
C LEU A 236 -12.48 -4.41 9.91
N VAL A 237 -13.26 -3.35 10.10
CA VAL A 237 -13.83 -2.58 8.99
C VAL A 237 -12.71 -1.94 8.16
N SER A 238 -11.66 -1.43 8.81
CA SER A 238 -10.50 -0.87 8.14
C SER A 238 -9.79 -1.88 7.25
N ALA A 239 -9.56 -3.09 7.78
CA ALA A 239 -8.95 -4.18 7.02
C ALA A 239 -9.81 -4.55 5.81
N GLY A 240 -11.13 -4.65 5.99
CA GLY A 240 -12.07 -4.94 4.91
C GLY A 240 -12.09 -3.86 3.83
N VAL A 241 -12.23 -2.59 4.22
CA VAL A 241 -12.27 -1.46 3.27
C VAL A 241 -10.92 -1.29 2.56
N GLY A 242 -9.80 -1.31 3.32
CA GLY A 242 -8.46 -1.22 2.73
C GLY A 242 -8.18 -2.33 1.73
N SER A 243 -8.53 -3.58 2.08
CA SER A 243 -8.37 -4.72 1.18
C SER A 243 -9.27 -4.64 -0.05
N LEU A 244 -10.54 -4.28 0.13
CA LEU A 244 -11.50 -4.17 -0.97
C LEU A 244 -11.07 -3.12 -1.99
N VAL A 245 -10.74 -1.90 -1.53
CA VAL A 245 -10.31 -0.82 -2.41
C VAL A 245 -8.94 -1.13 -3.03
N GLY A 246 -8.01 -1.67 -2.23
CA GLY A 246 -6.69 -2.09 -2.69
C GLY A 246 -6.73 -3.16 -3.77
N TRP A 247 -7.69 -4.09 -3.72
CA TRP A 247 -7.93 -5.06 -4.77
C TRP A 247 -8.71 -4.47 -5.95
N ALA A 248 -9.81 -3.75 -5.65
CA ALA A 248 -10.76 -3.34 -6.68
C ALA A 248 -10.16 -2.32 -7.67
N VAL A 249 -9.39 -1.34 -7.19
CA VAL A 249 -8.80 -0.31 -8.07
C VAL A 249 -7.85 -0.93 -9.10
N PRO A 250 -6.81 -1.69 -8.73
CA PRO A 250 -5.96 -2.34 -9.71
C PRO A 250 -6.73 -3.31 -10.60
N TYR A 251 -7.51 -4.20 -10.03
CA TYR A 251 -8.17 -5.26 -10.78
C TYR A 251 -9.24 -4.77 -11.74
N LEU A 252 -10.06 -3.78 -11.34
CA LEU A 252 -11.15 -3.28 -12.17
C LEU A 252 -10.69 -2.26 -13.22
N PHE A 253 -9.64 -1.49 -12.96
CA PHE A 253 -9.26 -0.39 -13.84
C PHE A 253 -7.93 -0.61 -14.58
N HIS A 254 -7.02 -1.43 -14.06
CA HIS A 254 -5.64 -1.51 -14.56
C HIS A 254 -5.18 -2.90 -15.01
N ARG A 255 -6.09 -3.89 -15.06
CA ARG A 255 -5.72 -5.24 -15.53
C ARG A 255 -5.29 -5.26 -17.01
N PRO A 256 -4.40 -6.18 -17.40
CA PRO A 256 -3.93 -6.32 -18.77
C PRO A 256 -5.08 -6.40 -19.79
N GLY A 257 -4.89 -5.78 -20.96
CA GLY A 257 -5.82 -5.91 -22.10
C GLY A 257 -7.12 -5.09 -22.01
N ARG A 258 -7.31 -4.25 -21.00
CA ARG A 258 -8.56 -3.47 -20.87
C ARG A 258 -8.63 -2.23 -21.78
N HIS A 259 -7.51 -1.65 -22.13
CA HIS A 259 -7.42 -0.55 -23.09
C HIS A 259 -6.79 -1.03 -24.39
N GLY A 260 -7.53 -1.83 -25.14
CA GLY A 260 -7.26 -2.11 -26.55
C GLY A 260 -7.66 -0.93 -27.44
N ALA A 261 -7.24 0.29 -27.11
CA ALA A 261 -7.14 1.34 -28.10
C ALA A 261 -5.75 1.21 -28.73
N PRO A 262 -5.63 1.16 -30.10
CA PRO A 262 -4.34 1.20 -30.76
C PRO A 262 -3.59 2.44 -30.28
N GLN A 263 -2.41 2.28 -29.71
CA GLN A 263 -1.52 3.42 -29.49
C GLN A 263 -1.27 4.03 -30.88
N ALA A 264 -1.28 5.36 -30.96
CA ALA A 264 -1.15 6.11 -32.22
C ALA A 264 0.13 5.80 -33.04
N GLY A 265 0.93 4.83 -32.61
CA GLY A 265 2.07 4.27 -33.31
C GLY A 265 1.84 2.93 -34.02
N ASP A 266 0.71 2.25 -33.78
CA ASP A 266 0.42 0.92 -34.37
C ASP A 266 -0.39 0.98 -35.69
N LEU A 267 -0.48 2.14 -36.32
CA LEU A 267 -1.03 2.27 -37.68
C LEU A 267 0.03 1.80 -38.68
N THR A 268 0.31 0.51 -38.73
CA THR A 268 0.88 -0.07 -39.94
C THR A 268 -0.22 -0.11 -40.99
N PRO A 269 -0.09 0.60 -42.11
CA PRO A 269 -1.10 0.54 -43.17
C PRO A 269 -1.12 -0.89 -43.72
N ALA A 270 -2.23 -1.60 -43.49
CA ALA A 270 -2.48 -2.85 -44.21
C ALA A 270 -2.54 -2.56 -45.70
N PRO A 271 -1.87 -3.35 -46.55
CA PRO A 271 -1.96 -3.14 -48.00
C PRO A 271 -3.39 -3.46 -48.42
N GLY A 272 -4.21 -2.41 -48.62
CA GLY A 272 -5.46 -2.51 -49.36
C GLY A 272 -6.79 -2.37 -48.61
N GLY A 273 -6.88 -1.63 -47.48
CA GLY A 273 -8.22 -1.42 -46.91
C GLY A 273 -8.29 -0.48 -45.72
N ILE A 274 -9.21 0.47 -45.73
CA ILE A 274 -9.59 1.30 -44.56
C ILE A 274 -10.53 0.46 -43.70
N ALA A 275 -10.09 -0.01 -42.55
CA ALA A 275 -10.96 -0.61 -41.53
C ALA A 275 -11.47 0.49 -40.61
N ILE A 276 -12.75 0.82 -40.68
CA ILE A 276 -13.44 1.64 -39.67
C ILE A 276 -13.94 0.66 -38.61
N ALA A 277 -13.36 0.71 -37.41
CA ALA A 277 -13.86 -0.01 -36.26
C ALA A 277 -14.85 0.88 -35.50
N TRP A 278 -16.01 0.34 -35.18
CA TRP A 278 -17.07 0.89 -34.33
C TRP A 278 -16.79 0.60 -32.85
#